data_4ed2628c0664cba40e661568805826e4
#
_entry.id   4ed2628c0664cba40e661568805826e4
#
_cell.length_a   1.000
_cell.length_b   1.000
_cell.length_c   1.000
_cell.angle_alpha   90.00
_cell.angle_beta   90.00
_cell.angle_gamma   90.00
#
_symmetry.space_group_name_H-M   'P 1'
#
loop_
_entity.id
_entity.type
_entity.pdbx_description
1 polymer ?
#
loop_
_entity_poly.entity_id
_entity_poly.type
_entity_poly.pdbx_seq_one_letter_code
_entity_poly.pdbx_strand_id
1 'polypeptide(L)'
;MVTDMTSGRTFSVLLKFSLPMLLSVAFQQLYNIVDSVIAGNFVSDMALGAIGASYPVTMIFMAVATGGSVGASVVVARLFGSKNYTYMKTAINTALVSFAAIAGVLTVIGCALCSPMLYLLGTPDDIFADSDIYLRVYVLGLLFLFIYNACNGIFTALGDSKTPLFFLIASSLGNIALDLLFVIVFQMGVAGVAWATFAAQGAAGVAAFFVLLRRVGKIQSDTPEKPKIFSSDALKQISRISVPSILQSSFVSVGNLFVQSLVNSFGSSVIGGYASAIKLNTFAITCFSTLSNSVSNFCAQNIGADKTDRVKTGVKSGMLMCLVIAIPFVVCFLLFGGTLVNLFATQANAEIIATGSKFLTIVSPFYFFVCIKIVIDGGVRGCGVMTPFMISTCLDLALRVIFAYILSPFFGSDGIWLSWPVGWVLALVVDLFFYNYYIRKGKAFTASGGESPQTVRRSDDQRSA
;
A
#
# COMPACT_ATOMS: atom_id res chain seq x y z
N MET A 1 6.57 -18.66 -8.87
CA MET A 1 6.30 -19.10 -10.27
C MET A 1 5.48 -18.03 -10.94
N VAL A 2 5.83 -17.66 -12.19
CA VAL A 2 5.00 -16.75 -13.00
C VAL A 2 3.66 -17.43 -13.27
N THR A 3 2.55 -16.76 -12.97
CA THR A 3 1.21 -17.35 -13.12
C THR A 3 0.41 -16.50 -14.11
N ASP A 4 -0.03 -17.13 -15.20
CA ASP A 4 -0.96 -16.52 -16.13
C ASP A 4 -2.36 -16.46 -15.52
N MET A 5 -2.83 -15.26 -15.19
CA MET A 5 -4.17 -15.04 -14.63
C MET A 5 -5.25 -14.88 -15.71
N THR A 6 -4.89 -15.02 -17.00
CA THR A 6 -5.84 -14.90 -18.11
C THR A 6 -6.56 -16.21 -18.44
N SER A 7 -6.21 -17.30 -17.74
CA SER A 7 -6.78 -18.66 -17.94
C SER A 7 -7.34 -19.23 -16.65
N GLY A 8 -8.13 -20.31 -16.74
CA GLY A 8 -8.72 -21.02 -15.60
C GLY A 8 -9.94 -20.31 -14.96
N ARG A 9 -10.51 -20.91 -13.89
CA ARG A 9 -11.67 -20.37 -13.18
C ARG A 9 -11.27 -19.11 -12.40
N THR A 10 -11.89 -17.98 -12.68
CA THR A 10 -11.57 -16.65 -12.14
C THR A 10 -11.42 -16.61 -10.63
N PHE A 11 -12.41 -17.14 -9.90
CA PHE A 11 -12.40 -17.17 -8.42
C PHE A 11 -11.20 -17.95 -7.88
N SER A 12 -10.92 -19.15 -8.43
CA SER A 12 -9.80 -19.99 -7.98
C SER A 12 -8.45 -19.35 -8.26
N VAL A 13 -8.30 -18.70 -9.42
CA VAL A 13 -7.06 -18.00 -9.80
C VAL A 13 -6.82 -16.82 -8.86
N LEU A 14 -7.84 -15.99 -8.62
CA LEU A 14 -7.76 -14.87 -7.68
C LEU A 14 -7.45 -15.34 -6.26
N LEU A 15 -8.12 -16.38 -5.77
CA LEU A 15 -7.90 -16.91 -4.43
C LEU A 15 -6.46 -17.41 -4.24
N LYS A 16 -5.96 -18.22 -5.19
CA LYS A 16 -4.58 -18.72 -5.15
C LYS A 16 -3.53 -17.61 -5.22
N PHE A 17 -3.84 -16.54 -5.92
CA PHE A 17 -2.96 -15.38 -6.05
C PHE A 17 -3.00 -14.47 -4.82
N SER A 18 -4.19 -14.19 -4.28
CA SER A 18 -4.37 -13.28 -3.14
C SER A 18 -3.99 -13.90 -1.80
N LEU A 19 -4.13 -15.22 -1.61
CA LEU A 19 -3.84 -15.87 -0.34
C LEU A 19 -2.41 -15.64 0.18
N PRO A 20 -1.33 -15.82 -0.62
CA PRO A 20 0.01 -15.49 -0.16
C PRO A 20 0.19 -13.99 0.17
N MET A 21 -0.49 -13.09 -0.55
CA MET A 21 -0.44 -11.66 -0.27
C MET A 21 -1.14 -11.31 1.06
N LEU A 22 -2.27 -11.95 1.37
CA LEU A 22 -2.95 -11.80 2.66
C LEU A 22 -2.11 -12.35 3.81
N LEU A 23 -1.44 -13.49 3.61
CA LEU A 23 -0.48 -14.01 4.57
C LEU A 23 0.69 -13.04 4.80
N SER A 24 1.17 -12.36 3.75
CA SER A 24 2.19 -11.32 3.89
C SER A 24 1.73 -10.19 4.82
N VAL A 25 0.48 -9.75 4.71
CA VAL A 25 -0.08 -8.71 5.60
C VAL A 25 -0.11 -9.19 7.06
N ALA A 26 -0.54 -10.43 7.30
CA ALA A 26 -0.57 -10.99 8.65
C ALA A 26 0.84 -11.09 9.25
N PHE A 27 1.82 -11.57 8.48
CA PHE A 27 3.22 -11.59 8.93
C PHE A 27 3.78 -10.20 9.18
N GLN A 28 3.47 -9.22 8.34
CA GLN A 28 3.91 -7.84 8.53
C GLN A 28 3.34 -7.24 9.82
N GLN A 29 2.09 -7.53 10.16
CA GLN A 29 1.52 -7.04 11.41
C GLN A 29 2.14 -7.71 12.64
N LEU A 30 2.40 -9.01 12.58
CA LEU A 30 3.14 -9.71 13.64
C LEU A 30 4.55 -9.13 13.81
N TYR A 31 5.25 -8.91 12.71
CA TYR A 31 6.57 -8.27 12.73
C TYR A 31 6.51 -6.87 13.39
N ASN A 32 5.57 -6.01 13.00
CA ASN A 32 5.43 -4.66 13.57
C ASN A 32 5.18 -4.68 15.08
N ILE A 33 4.46 -5.71 15.58
CA ILE A 33 4.25 -5.89 17.03
C ILE A 33 5.58 -6.28 17.71
N VAL A 34 6.29 -7.27 17.16
CA VAL A 34 7.57 -7.73 17.71
C VAL A 34 8.61 -6.60 17.72
N ASP A 35 8.73 -5.85 16.64
CA ASP A 35 9.63 -4.71 16.51
C ASP A 35 9.34 -3.63 17.56
N SER A 36 8.05 -3.29 17.74
CA SER A 36 7.62 -2.36 18.79
C SER A 36 7.93 -2.86 20.21
N VAL A 37 7.81 -4.16 20.46
CA VAL A 37 8.15 -4.79 21.74
C VAL A 37 9.66 -4.74 21.98
N ILE A 38 10.47 -4.99 20.96
CA ILE A 38 11.95 -4.90 21.09
C ILE A 38 12.35 -3.46 21.38
N ALA A 39 11.86 -2.50 20.61
CA ALA A 39 12.19 -1.09 20.81
C ALA A 39 11.78 -0.59 22.21
N GLY A 40 10.56 -0.94 22.68
CA GLY A 40 10.06 -0.52 23.98
C GLY A 40 10.74 -1.16 25.17
N ASN A 41 11.04 -2.48 25.10
CA ASN A 41 11.61 -3.19 26.25
C ASN A 41 13.12 -3.15 26.36
N PHE A 42 13.84 -3.02 25.23
CA PHE A 42 15.31 -3.15 25.21
C PHE A 42 16.04 -1.86 24.87
N VAL A 43 15.35 -0.82 24.39
CA VAL A 43 16.01 0.48 24.15
C VAL A 43 15.60 1.48 25.23
N SER A 44 14.44 2.11 25.10
CA SER A 44 13.82 3.00 26.13
C SER A 44 12.48 3.54 25.60
N ASP A 45 11.67 4.11 26.48
CA ASP A 45 10.46 4.86 26.10
C ASP A 45 10.79 6.07 25.20
N MET A 46 11.94 6.72 25.42
CA MET A 46 12.44 7.81 24.59
C MET A 46 12.73 7.34 23.16
N ALA A 47 13.24 6.12 22.97
CA ALA A 47 13.49 5.55 21.66
C ALA A 47 12.20 5.36 20.86
N LEU A 48 11.14 4.87 21.49
CA LEU A 48 9.81 4.80 20.87
C LEU A 48 9.30 6.19 20.47
N GLY A 49 9.53 7.19 21.33
CA GLY A 49 9.23 8.59 21.03
C GLY A 49 9.97 9.10 19.80
N ALA A 50 11.28 8.82 19.70
CA ALA A 50 12.12 9.25 18.59
C ALA A 50 11.71 8.60 17.26
N ILE A 51 11.43 7.29 17.25
CA ILE A 51 10.89 6.57 16.08
C ILE A 51 9.52 7.16 15.69
N GLY A 52 8.66 7.40 16.68
CA GLY A 52 7.33 7.97 16.49
C GLY A 52 7.36 9.38 15.89
N ALA A 53 8.27 10.25 16.34
CA ALA A 53 8.46 11.60 15.80
C ALA A 53 8.90 11.59 14.32
N SER A 54 9.66 10.58 13.90
CA SER A 54 10.11 10.39 12.52
C SER A 54 9.02 9.80 11.60
N TYR A 55 7.98 9.19 12.16
CA TYR A 55 6.96 8.43 11.42
C TYR A 55 6.23 9.23 10.33
N PRO A 56 5.79 10.50 10.53
CA PRO A 56 5.13 11.26 9.48
C PRO A 56 5.99 11.46 8.23
N VAL A 57 7.30 11.65 8.42
CA VAL A 57 8.25 11.82 7.31
C VAL A 57 8.46 10.51 6.57
N THR A 58 8.65 9.41 7.30
CA THR A 58 8.83 8.07 6.71
C THR A 58 7.60 7.64 5.92
N MET A 59 6.38 8.01 6.36
CA MET A 59 5.13 7.74 5.65
C MET A 59 5.05 8.43 4.28
N ILE A 60 5.62 9.63 4.13
CA ILE A 60 5.67 10.32 2.83
C ILE A 60 6.53 9.51 1.84
N PHE A 61 7.71 9.07 2.26
CA PHE A 61 8.58 8.25 1.41
C PHE A 61 7.94 6.90 1.06
N MET A 62 7.27 6.26 2.02
CA MET A 62 6.51 5.03 1.80
C MET A 62 5.35 5.23 0.80
N ALA A 63 4.63 6.36 0.88
CA ALA A 63 3.54 6.67 -0.05
C ALA A 63 4.06 6.81 -1.50
N VAL A 64 5.23 7.44 -1.69
CA VAL A 64 5.87 7.54 -3.01
C VAL A 64 6.31 6.17 -3.53
N ALA A 65 6.97 5.37 -2.69
CA ALA A 65 7.46 4.04 -3.07
C ALA A 65 6.32 3.08 -3.42
N THR A 66 5.29 3.00 -2.57
CA THR A 66 4.15 2.09 -2.77
C THR A 66 3.23 2.56 -3.89
N GLY A 67 2.88 3.86 -3.94
CA GLY A 67 2.06 4.43 -5.00
C GLY A 67 2.73 4.32 -6.38
N GLY A 68 4.05 4.56 -6.43
CA GLY A 68 4.85 4.33 -7.62
C GLY A 68 4.81 2.88 -8.09
N SER A 69 5.02 1.93 -7.17
CA SER A 69 5.00 0.49 -7.43
C SER A 69 3.68 0.02 -8.05
N VAL A 70 2.54 0.60 -7.65
CA VAL A 70 1.23 0.29 -8.24
C VAL A 70 1.21 0.59 -9.74
N GLY A 71 1.75 1.75 -10.17
CA GLY A 71 1.79 2.09 -11.59
C GLY A 71 2.65 1.14 -12.42
N ALA A 72 3.85 0.82 -11.93
CA ALA A 72 4.71 -0.17 -12.56
C ALA A 72 4.02 -1.54 -12.66
N SER A 73 3.36 -1.97 -11.56
CA SER A 73 2.63 -3.24 -11.49
C SER A 73 1.53 -3.34 -12.56
N VAL A 74 0.66 -2.33 -12.68
CA VAL A 74 -0.46 -2.34 -13.64
C VAL A 74 0.03 -2.35 -15.09
N VAL A 75 1.05 -1.54 -15.42
CA VAL A 75 1.61 -1.48 -16.78
C VAL A 75 2.27 -2.81 -17.14
N VAL A 76 3.10 -3.36 -16.27
CA VAL A 76 3.77 -4.65 -16.47
C VAL A 76 2.76 -5.79 -16.58
N ALA A 77 1.72 -5.82 -15.70
CA ALA A 77 0.67 -6.82 -15.76
C ALA A 77 -0.11 -6.79 -17.08
N ARG A 78 -0.41 -5.59 -17.59
CA ARG A 78 -1.07 -5.41 -18.87
C ARG A 78 -0.22 -5.91 -20.05
N LEU A 79 1.07 -5.57 -20.05
CA LEU A 79 2.01 -6.01 -21.08
C LEU A 79 2.27 -7.53 -21.02
N PHE A 80 2.29 -8.09 -19.81
CA PHE A 80 2.38 -9.54 -19.62
C PHE A 80 1.13 -10.26 -20.19
N GLY A 81 -0.07 -9.73 -19.90
CA GLY A 81 -1.32 -10.26 -20.44
C GLY A 81 -1.43 -10.20 -21.96
N SER A 82 -0.93 -9.13 -22.58
CA SER A 82 -0.88 -8.98 -24.06
C SER A 82 0.24 -9.78 -24.72
N LYS A 83 1.06 -10.49 -23.94
CA LYS A 83 2.25 -11.24 -24.41
C LYS A 83 3.29 -10.39 -25.13
N ASN A 84 3.29 -9.08 -24.94
CA ASN A 84 4.31 -8.17 -25.45
C ASN A 84 5.52 -8.17 -24.50
N TYR A 85 6.28 -9.24 -24.52
CA TYR A 85 7.34 -9.49 -23.54
C TYR A 85 8.56 -8.58 -23.72
N THR A 86 8.89 -8.20 -24.95
CA THR A 86 10.01 -7.28 -25.24
C THR A 86 9.75 -5.90 -24.65
N TYR A 87 8.56 -5.34 -24.91
CA TYR A 87 8.20 -4.04 -24.35
C TYR A 87 7.91 -4.12 -22.83
N MET A 88 7.41 -5.25 -22.33
CA MET A 88 7.30 -5.52 -20.90
C MET A 88 8.66 -5.43 -20.20
N LYS A 89 9.70 -6.05 -20.75
CA LYS A 89 11.07 -5.95 -20.21
C LYS A 89 11.59 -4.52 -20.24
N THR A 90 11.30 -3.77 -21.31
CA THR A 90 11.62 -2.34 -21.40
C THR A 90 10.91 -1.54 -20.30
N ALA A 91 9.62 -1.81 -20.05
CA ALA A 91 8.86 -1.17 -18.99
C ALA A 91 9.41 -1.51 -17.58
N ILE A 92 9.81 -2.77 -17.36
CA ILE A 92 10.47 -3.20 -16.10
C ILE A 92 11.79 -2.46 -15.90
N ASN A 93 12.66 -2.42 -16.92
CA ASN A 93 13.93 -1.71 -16.84
C ASN A 93 13.71 -0.22 -16.57
N THR A 94 12.77 0.41 -17.29
CA THR A 94 12.40 1.82 -17.11
C THR A 94 11.90 2.08 -15.70
N ALA A 95 11.05 1.20 -15.15
CA ALA A 95 10.58 1.33 -13.76
C ALA A 95 11.74 1.27 -12.78
N LEU A 96 12.62 0.27 -12.86
CA LEU A 96 13.75 0.10 -11.94
C LEU A 96 14.71 1.29 -11.98
N VAL A 97 15.05 1.78 -13.19
CA VAL A 97 15.91 2.96 -13.37
C VAL A 97 15.25 4.21 -12.77
N SER A 98 13.95 4.41 -13.04
CA SER A 98 13.21 5.56 -12.53
C SER A 98 13.08 5.54 -11.02
N PHE A 99 12.81 4.37 -10.43
CA PHE A 99 12.75 4.21 -8.97
C PHE A 99 14.10 4.47 -8.30
N ALA A 100 15.20 4.00 -8.91
CA ALA A 100 16.54 4.27 -8.41
C ALA A 100 16.87 5.77 -8.50
N ALA A 101 16.53 6.44 -9.61
CA ALA A 101 16.75 7.87 -9.79
C ALA A 101 15.93 8.71 -8.77
N ILE A 102 14.63 8.40 -8.60
CA ILE A 102 13.77 9.07 -7.63
C ILE A 102 14.30 8.85 -6.21
N ALA A 103 14.67 7.62 -5.86
CA ALA A 103 15.25 7.31 -4.56
C ALA A 103 16.53 8.11 -4.30
N GLY A 104 17.44 8.20 -5.29
CA GLY A 104 18.66 8.99 -5.19
C GLY A 104 18.38 10.47 -4.93
N VAL A 105 17.47 11.06 -5.69
CA VAL A 105 17.04 12.47 -5.51
C VAL A 105 16.43 12.66 -4.11
N LEU A 106 15.51 11.79 -3.70
CA LEU A 106 14.87 11.87 -2.38
C LEU A 106 15.86 11.63 -1.24
N THR A 107 16.88 10.78 -1.43
CA THR A 107 17.96 10.59 -0.44
C THR A 107 18.75 11.88 -0.25
N VAL A 108 19.17 12.54 -1.32
CA VAL A 108 19.94 13.80 -1.24
C VAL A 108 19.10 14.89 -0.57
N ILE A 109 17.86 15.09 -1.03
CA ILE A 109 16.94 16.09 -0.47
C ILE A 109 16.61 15.75 0.99
N GLY A 110 16.29 14.48 1.27
CA GLY A 110 15.93 14.01 2.59
C GLY A 110 17.06 14.19 3.60
N CYS A 111 18.30 13.82 3.26
CA CYS A 111 19.47 14.04 4.13
C CYS A 111 19.70 15.52 4.45
N ALA A 112 19.44 16.42 3.50
CA ALA A 112 19.56 17.86 3.71
C ALA A 112 18.43 18.42 4.59
N LEU A 113 17.24 17.82 4.54
CA LEU A 113 16.03 18.33 5.18
C LEU A 113 15.62 17.55 6.46
N CYS A 114 16.33 16.50 6.89
CA CYS A 114 15.96 15.71 8.08
C CYS A 114 15.75 16.59 9.31
N SER A 115 16.75 17.34 9.75
CA SER A 115 16.66 18.19 10.93
C SER A 115 15.62 19.32 10.76
N PRO A 116 15.55 20.07 9.63
CA PRO A 116 14.47 21.03 9.38
C PRO A 116 13.06 20.43 9.44
N MET A 117 12.86 19.21 8.93
CA MET A 117 11.55 18.53 8.98
C MET A 117 11.16 18.18 10.41
N LEU A 118 12.07 17.64 11.20
CA LEU A 118 11.83 17.30 12.62
C LEU A 118 11.54 18.56 13.45
N TYR A 119 12.27 19.66 13.19
CA TYR A 119 12.01 20.94 13.83
C TYR A 119 10.62 21.48 13.48
N LEU A 120 10.23 21.42 12.21
CA LEU A 120 8.91 21.86 11.74
C LEU A 120 7.76 21.01 12.35
N LEU A 121 8.03 19.73 12.64
CA LEU A 121 7.08 18.84 13.30
C LEU A 121 6.98 19.08 14.81
N GLY A 122 7.79 19.99 15.39
CA GLY A 122 7.80 20.27 16.81
C GLY A 122 8.36 19.12 17.64
N THR A 123 9.34 18.37 17.13
CA THR A 123 9.98 17.28 17.86
C THR A 123 10.65 17.83 19.12
N PRO A 124 10.35 17.26 20.32
CA PRO A 124 10.94 17.69 21.58
C PRO A 124 12.47 17.56 21.60
N ASP A 125 13.15 18.49 22.30
CA ASP A 125 14.62 18.55 22.32
C ASP A 125 15.29 17.31 22.91
N ASP A 126 14.62 16.65 23.87
CA ASP A 126 15.10 15.44 24.58
C ASP A 126 15.20 14.21 23.66
N ILE A 127 14.37 14.13 22.61
CA ILE A 127 14.38 13.03 21.62
C ILE A 127 14.88 13.46 20.25
N PHE A 128 15.19 14.74 20.05
CA PHE A 128 15.52 15.30 18.73
C PHE A 128 16.75 14.62 18.10
N ALA A 129 17.82 14.46 18.88
CA ALA A 129 19.06 13.84 18.38
C ALA A 129 18.85 12.39 17.91
N ASP A 130 18.11 11.60 18.67
CA ASP A 130 17.78 10.22 18.32
C ASP A 130 16.84 10.13 17.11
N SER A 131 15.88 11.06 17.02
CA SER A 131 14.98 11.17 15.86
C SER A 131 15.74 11.53 14.58
N ASP A 132 16.71 12.44 14.65
CA ASP A 132 17.53 12.86 13.51
C ASP A 132 18.43 11.72 13.03
N ILE A 133 19.07 10.99 13.95
CA ILE A 133 19.88 9.80 13.62
C ILE A 133 19.01 8.74 12.94
N TYR A 134 17.85 8.42 13.52
CA TYR A 134 16.91 7.43 12.96
C TYR A 134 16.46 7.82 11.56
N LEU A 135 16.02 9.07 11.39
CA LEU A 135 15.51 9.55 10.10
C LEU A 135 16.60 9.60 9.03
N ARG A 136 17.82 10.01 9.37
CA ARG A 136 18.97 10.00 8.43
C ARG A 136 19.29 8.60 7.95
N VAL A 137 19.38 7.62 8.85
CA VAL A 137 19.65 6.23 8.48
C VAL A 137 18.53 5.67 7.60
N TYR A 138 17.24 5.98 7.94
CA TYR A 138 16.10 5.61 7.13
C TYR A 138 16.17 6.20 5.71
N VAL A 139 16.51 7.49 5.59
CA VAL A 139 16.66 8.18 4.30
C VAL A 139 17.78 7.59 3.46
N LEU A 140 18.91 7.21 4.07
CA LEU A 140 19.98 6.48 3.37
C LEU A 140 19.48 5.13 2.80
N GLY A 141 18.51 4.51 3.45
CA GLY A 141 17.87 3.27 3.02
C GLY A 141 16.84 3.40 1.88
N LEU A 142 16.50 4.62 1.45
CA LEU A 142 15.44 4.84 0.45
C LEU A 142 15.69 4.11 -0.87
N LEU A 143 16.93 3.99 -1.32
CA LEU A 143 17.23 3.26 -2.53
C LEU A 143 16.77 1.79 -2.44
N PHE A 144 17.02 1.15 -1.33
CA PHE A 144 16.60 -0.24 -1.10
C PHE A 144 15.09 -0.35 -0.95
N LEU A 145 14.47 0.59 -0.24
CA LEU A 145 13.01 0.68 -0.08
C LEU A 145 12.31 0.76 -1.44
N PHE A 146 12.77 1.68 -2.30
CA PHE A 146 12.17 1.91 -3.61
C PHE A 146 12.36 0.71 -4.53
N ILE A 147 13.57 0.16 -4.63
CA ILE A 147 13.86 -1.03 -5.44
C ILE A 147 13.06 -2.24 -4.94
N TYR A 148 12.98 -2.45 -3.63
CA TYR A 148 12.19 -3.53 -3.05
C TYR A 148 10.69 -3.41 -3.42
N ASN A 149 10.10 -2.21 -3.28
CA ASN A 149 8.71 -1.97 -3.66
C ASN A 149 8.48 -2.13 -5.17
N ALA A 150 9.38 -1.64 -6.02
CA ALA A 150 9.32 -1.87 -7.48
C ALA A 150 9.35 -3.36 -7.82
N CYS A 151 10.28 -4.11 -7.23
CA CYS A 151 10.38 -5.57 -7.43
C CYS A 151 9.09 -6.29 -6.98
N ASN A 152 8.54 -5.95 -5.81
CA ASN A 152 7.30 -6.54 -5.30
C ASN A 152 6.11 -6.26 -6.24
N GLY A 153 5.99 -5.02 -6.73
CA GLY A 153 4.98 -4.66 -7.72
C GLY A 153 5.12 -5.45 -9.01
N ILE A 154 6.34 -5.64 -9.50
CA ILE A 154 6.61 -6.40 -10.73
C ILE A 154 6.37 -7.90 -10.51
N PHE A 155 6.76 -8.50 -9.38
CA PHE A 155 6.44 -9.91 -9.08
C PHE A 155 4.93 -10.13 -9.08
N THR A 156 4.17 -9.27 -8.43
CA THR A 156 2.71 -9.38 -8.39
C THR A 156 2.08 -9.16 -9.77
N ALA A 157 2.64 -8.25 -10.58
CA ALA A 157 2.24 -8.05 -11.98
C ALA A 157 2.40 -9.31 -12.84
N LEU A 158 3.46 -10.09 -12.58
CA LEU A 158 3.73 -11.36 -13.25
C LEU A 158 2.94 -12.54 -12.63
N GLY A 159 2.00 -12.29 -11.72
CA GLY A 159 1.20 -13.29 -11.05
C GLY A 159 1.96 -14.09 -9.98
N ASP A 160 3.11 -13.60 -9.51
CA ASP A 160 3.89 -14.24 -8.47
C ASP A 160 3.71 -13.55 -7.11
N SER A 161 2.78 -14.04 -6.33
CA SER A 161 2.52 -13.56 -4.97
C SER A 161 3.34 -14.28 -3.88
N LYS A 162 3.98 -15.41 -4.19
CA LYS A 162 4.74 -16.19 -3.22
C LYS A 162 6.13 -15.59 -2.96
N THR A 163 6.79 -15.09 -4.00
CA THR A 163 8.14 -14.52 -3.86
C THR A 163 8.17 -13.30 -2.96
N PRO A 164 7.26 -12.31 -3.09
CA PRO A 164 7.12 -11.24 -2.10
C PRO A 164 6.92 -11.71 -0.66
N LEU A 165 6.09 -12.74 -0.45
CA LEU A 165 5.87 -13.33 0.87
C LEU A 165 7.17 -13.89 1.46
N PHE A 166 7.96 -14.65 0.69
CA PHE A 166 9.23 -15.19 1.17
C PHE A 166 10.25 -14.10 1.51
N PHE A 167 10.33 -13.04 0.70
CA PHE A 167 11.20 -11.91 1.00
C PHE A 167 10.77 -11.18 2.26
N LEU A 168 9.46 -10.98 2.45
CA LEU A 168 8.95 -10.35 3.66
C LEU A 168 9.30 -11.18 4.90
N ILE A 169 9.04 -12.49 4.90
CA ILE A 169 9.34 -13.37 6.03
C ILE A 169 10.85 -13.35 6.33
N ALA A 170 11.70 -13.51 5.30
CA ALA A 170 13.15 -13.54 5.48
C ALA A 170 13.69 -12.21 5.99
N SER A 171 13.22 -11.07 5.44
CA SER A 171 13.65 -9.74 5.88
C SER A 171 13.16 -9.41 7.29
N SER A 172 11.93 -9.79 7.65
CA SER A 172 11.40 -9.55 9.00
C SER A 172 12.16 -10.35 10.05
N LEU A 173 12.42 -11.65 9.80
CA LEU A 173 13.21 -12.47 10.72
C LEU A 173 14.66 -11.98 10.82
N GLY A 174 15.25 -11.59 9.67
CA GLY A 174 16.57 -11.00 9.62
C GLY A 174 16.67 -9.68 10.38
N ASN A 175 15.65 -8.83 10.25
CA ASN A 175 15.56 -7.55 10.98
C ASN A 175 15.46 -7.78 12.49
N ILE A 176 14.58 -8.67 12.96
CA ILE A 176 14.46 -9.02 14.38
C ILE A 176 15.80 -9.50 14.93
N ALA A 177 16.51 -10.37 14.20
CA ALA A 177 17.83 -10.85 14.64
C ALA A 177 18.87 -9.73 14.70
N LEU A 178 18.85 -8.80 13.75
CA LEU A 178 19.74 -7.64 13.72
C LEU A 178 19.38 -6.62 14.80
N ASP A 179 18.09 -6.40 15.08
CA ASP A 179 17.64 -5.53 16.18
C ASP A 179 18.17 -6.05 17.52
N LEU A 180 18.00 -7.35 17.80
CA LEU A 180 18.51 -7.96 19.02
C LEU A 180 20.05 -7.85 19.09
N LEU A 181 20.74 -8.06 17.99
CA LEU A 181 22.20 -7.94 17.92
C LEU A 181 22.66 -6.49 18.17
N PHE A 182 22.11 -5.52 17.47
CA PHE A 182 22.57 -4.14 17.52
C PHE A 182 22.13 -3.44 18.82
N VAL A 183 20.91 -3.75 19.28
CA VAL A 183 20.36 -3.13 20.50
C VAL A 183 20.92 -3.79 21.77
N ILE A 184 20.90 -5.13 21.87
CA ILE A 184 21.26 -5.84 23.10
C ILE A 184 22.78 -6.09 23.18
N VAL A 185 23.39 -6.60 22.12
CA VAL A 185 24.82 -6.97 22.15
C VAL A 185 25.70 -5.75 21.95
N PHE A 186 25.41 -4.91 20.94
CA PHE A 186 26.23 -3.73 20.62
C PHE A 186 25.77 -2.46 21.36
N GLN A 187 24.64 -2.48 22.05
CA GLN A 187 24.10 -1.37 22.85
C GLN A 187 23.97 -0.04 22.08
N MET A 188 23.60 -0.12 20.79
CA MET A 188 23.54 1.03 19.88
C MET A 188 22.28 1.89 20.05
N GLY A 189 21.37 1.52 20.94
CA GLY A 189 20.13 2.28 21.18
C GLY A 189 19.28 2.45 19.91
N VAL A 190 18.74 3.67 19.69
CA VAL A 190 17.90 4.01 18.52
C VAL A 190 18.65 3.83 17.21
N ALA A 191 19.95 4.16 17.17
CA ALA A 191 20.79 3.93 15.99
C ALA A 191 20.84 2.46 15.61
N GLY A 192 20.84 1.54 16.59
CA GLY A 192 20.81 0.09 16.36
C GLY A 192 19.57 -0.36 15.60
N VAL A 193 18.38 0.09 16.01
CA VAL A 193 17.11 -0.20 15.33
C VAL A 193 17.12 0.35 13.90
N ALA A 194 17.61 1.58 13.71
CA ALA A 194 17.69 2.18 12.38
C ALA A 194 18.62 1.40 11.44
N TRP A 195 19.82 1.03 11.90
CA TRP A 195 20.79 0.27 11.11
C TRP A 195 20.35 -1.19 10.88
N ALA A 196 19.64 -1.82 11.79
CA ALA A 196 19.06 -3.14 11.60
C ALA A 196 18.02 -3.12 10.48
N THR A 197 17.12 -2.13 10.51
CA THR A 197 16.14 -1.92 9.44
C THR A 197 16.82 -1.65 8.09
N PHE A 198 17.81 -0.78 8.05
CA PHE A 198 18.61 -0.49 6.85
C PHE A 198 19.24 -1.75 6.27
N ALA A 199 19.91 -2.56 7.10
CA ALA A 199 20.61 -3.76 6.67
C ALA A 199 19.63 -4.86 6.18
N ALA A 200 18.55 -5.11 6.93
CA ALA A 200 17.54 -6.09 6.55
C ALA A 200 16.83 -5.71 5.25
N GLN A 201 16.44 -4.45 5.12
CA GLN A 201 15.78 -3.93 3.92
C GLN A 201 16.73 -3.87 2.73
N GLY A 202 18.01 -3.53 2.97
CA GLY A 202 19.06 -3.56 1.97
C GLY A 202 19.27 -4.96 1.41
N ALA A 203 19.44 -5.94 2.28
CA ALA A 203 19.58 -7.35 1.87
C ALA A 203 18.36 -7.84 1.09
N ALA A 204 17.14 -7.53 1.55
CA ALA A 204 15.91 -7.90 0.87
C ALA A 204 15.78 -7.21 -0.51
N GLY A 205 16.09 -5.92 -0.60
CA GLY A 205 16.02 -5.15 -1.85
C GLY A 205 16.99 -5.68 -2.89
N VAL A 206 18.26 -5.93 -2.50
CA VAL A 206 19.29 -6.50 -3.38
C VAL A 206 18.90 -7.92 -3.83
N ALA A 207 18.46 -8.78 -2.91
CA ALA A 207 18.04 -10.14 -3.24
C ALA A 207 16.82 -10.15 -4.17
N ALA A 208 15.80 -9.30 -3.91
CA ALA A 208 14.61 -9.15 -4.74
C ALA A 208 14.99 -8.70 -6.17
N PHE A 209 15.90 -7.73 -6.30
CA PHE A 209 16.38 -7.23 -7.57
C PHE A 209 17.04 -8.35 -8.41
N PHE A 210 17.98 -9.09 -7.84
CA PHE A 210 18.67 -10.17 -8.57
C PHE A 210 17.71 -11.32 -8.93
N VAL A 211 16.81 -11.69 -8.03
CA VAL A 211 15.79 -12.73 -8.32
C VAL A 211 14.85 -12.26 -9.42
N LEU A 212 14.45 -10.98 -9.42
CA LEU A 212 13.62 -10.40 -10.49
C LEU A 212 14.33 -10.46 -11.83
N LEU A 213 15.58 -10.00 -11.91
CA LEU A 213 16.36 -10.02 -13.16
C LEU A 213 16.50 -11.45 -13.71
N ARG A 214 16.81 -12.43 -12.84
CA ARG A 214 16.89 -13.85 -13.24
C ARG A 214 15.55 -14.38 -13.78
N ARG A 215 14.41 -13.96 -13.21
CA ARG A 215 13.09 -14.38 -13.66
C ARG A 215 12.70 -13.76 -14.99
N VAL A 216 12.84 -12.46 -15.08
CA VAL A 216 12.54 -11.71 -16.32
C VAL A 216 13.43 -12.19 -17.47
N GLY A 217 14.69 -12.51 -17.19
CA GLY A 217 15.63 -13.10 -18.15
C GLY A 217 15.17 -14.45 -18.73
N LYS A 218 14.44 -15.26 -17.96
CA LYS A 218 13.89 -16.55 -18.41
C LYS A 218 12.64 -16.44 -19.30
N ILE A 219 11.98 -15.29 -19.31
CA ILE A 219 10.84 -15.04 -20.22
C ILE A 219 11.41 -14.77 -21.62
N GLN A 220 11.03 -15.57 -22.59
CA GLN A 220 11.45 -15.35 -23.98
C GLN A 220 10.83 -14.07 -24.53
N SER A 221 11.61 -13.29 -25.27
CA SER A 221 11.12 -12.11 -25.97
C SER A 221 10.29 -12.52 -27.19
N ASP A 222 9.25 -11.75 -27.48
CA ASP A 222 8.35 -11.99 -28.60
C ASP A 222 8.89 -11.42 -29.92
N THR A 223 9.92 -10.58 -29.86
CA THR A 223 10.61 -9.99 -31.02
C THR A 223 12.12 -10.19 -30.89
N PRO A 224 12.88 -10.17 -32.02
CA PRO A 224 14.35 -10.25 -32.00
C PRO A 224 15.02 -8.99 -31.43
N GLU A 225 14.26 -7.90 -31.26
CA GLU A 225 14.79 -6.65 -30.70
C GLU A 225 15.18 -6.79 -29.23
N LYS A 226 16.29 -6.17 -28.84
CA LYS A 226 16.71 -6.13 -27.43
C LYS A 226 15.83 -5.15 -26.64
N PRO A 227 15.39 -5.52 -25.42
CA PRO A 227 14.69 -4.60 -24.55
C PRO A 227 15.55 -3.35 -24.25
N LYS A 228 14.95 -2.17 -24.33
CA LYS A 228 15.62 -0.91 -23.98
C LYS A 228 15.83 -0.82 -22.45
N ILE A 229 16.91 -0.17 -22.04
CA ILE A 229 17.17 0.12 -20.63
C ILE A 229 16.17 1.17 -20.11
N PHE A 230 15.82 2.15 -20.96
CA PHE A 230 14.91 3.23 -20.63
C PHE A 230 14.05 3.59 -21.84
N SER A 231 12.78 3.91 -21.60
CA SER A 231 11.84 4.40 -22.60
C SER A 231 10.94 5.48 -21.98
N SER A 232 10.94 6.65 -22.59
CA SER A 232 10.07 7.77 -22.17
C SER A 232 8.58 7.41 -22.27
N ASP A 233 8.20 6.61 -23.27
CA ASP A 233 6.80 6.17 -23.43
C ASP A 233 6.39 5.21 -22.32
N ALA A 234 7.26 4.27 -21.95
CA ALA A 234 7.03 3.38 -20.81
C ALA A 234 6.95 4.18 -19.50
N LEU A 235 7.83 5.16 -19.29
CA LEU A 235 7.79 6.06 -18.14
C LEU A 235 6.47 6.84 -18.09
N LYS A 236 6.02 7.40 -19.21
CA LYS A 236 4.76 8.14 -19.31
C LYS A 236 3.56 7.27 -18.94
N GLN A 237 3.52 6.02 -19.41
CA GLN A 237 2.47 5.06 -19.05
C GLN A 237 2.49 4.72 -17.57
N ILE A 238 3.67 4.46 -16.98
CA ILE A 238 3.84 4.19 -15.57
C ILE A 238 3.43 5.41 -14.75
N SER A 239 3.92 6.61 -15.09
CA SER A 239 3.64 7.84 -14.36
C SER A 239 2.16 8.22 -14.39
N ARG A 240 1.45 7.95 -15.47
CA ARG A 240 0.00 8.18 -15.59
C ARG A 240 -0.82 7.43 -14.52
N ILE A 241 -0.30 6.33 -14.01
CA ILE A 241 -0.91 5.54 -12.95
C ILE A 241 -0.25 5.81 -11.60
N SER A 242 1.08 5.91 -11.56
CA SER A 242 1.85 6.12 -10.34
C SER A 242 1.55 7.46 -9.68
N VAL A 243 1.56 8.56 -10.44
CA VAL A 243 1.36 9.91 -9.88
C VAL A 243 0.01 10.05 -9.18
N PRO A 244 -1.13 9.66 -9.81
CA PRO A 244 -2.40 9.64 -9.10
C PRO A 244 -2.42 8.73 -7.87
N SER A 245 -1.75 7.57 -7.92
CA SER A 245 -1.68 6.65 -6.78
C SER A 245 -0.85 7.20 -5.62
N ILE A 246 0.24 7.92 -5.91
CA ILE A 246 1.05 8.62 -4.91
C ILE A 246 0.24 9.74 -4.26
N LEU A 247 -0.40 10.57 -5.07
CA LEU A 247 -1.25 11.67 -4.57
C LEU A 247 -2.38 11.14 -3.69
N GLN A 248 -3.05 10.06 -4.11
CA GLN A 248 -4.09 9.41 -3.32
C GLN A 248 -3.56 8.94 -1.96
N SER A 249 -2.41 8.26 -1.92
CA SER A 249 -1.81 7.80 -0.66
C SER A 249 -1.42 8.97 0.25
N SER A 250 -0.92 10.05 -0.33
CA SER A 250 -0.59 11.28 0.41
C SER A 250 -1.83 11.96 0.97
N PHE A 251 -2.92 12.07 0.19
CA PHE A 251 -4.18 12.63 0.66
C PHE A 251 -4.77 11.82 1.82
N VAL A 252 -4.71 10.48 1.75
CA VAL A 252 -5.17 9.62 2.86
C VAL A 252 -4.37 9.91 4.13
N SER A 253 -3.05 10.07 4.04
CA SER A 253 -2.21 10.39 5.18
C SER A 253 -2.55 11.75 5.80
N VAL A 254 -2.72 12.78 4.97
CA VAL A 254 -3.10 14.13 5.41
C VAL A 254 -4.49 14.13 6.06
N GLY A 255 -5.47 13.45 5.48
CA GLY A 255 -6.81 13.38 6.07
C GLY A 255 -6.85 12.66 7.41
N ASN A 256 -6.04 11.62 7.57
CA ASN A 256 -5.90 10.94 8.86
C ASN A 256 -5.29 11.87 9.94
N LEU A 257 -4.40 12.81 9.57
CA LEU A 257 -3.88 13.82 10.50
C LEU A 257 -4.98 14.78 10.98
N PHE A 258 -5.89 15.22 10.10
CA PHE A 258 -7.04 16.04 10.53
C PHE A 258 -7.94 15.30 11.50
N VAL A 259 -8.26 14.04 11.22
CA VAL A 259 -9.06 13.20 12.13
C VAL A 259 -8.32 13.02 13.47
N GLN A 260 -7.01 12.75 13.45
CA GLN A 260 -6.20 12.60 14.66
C GLN A 260 -6.16 13.89 15.48
N SER A 261 -6.01 15.05 14.83
CA SER A 261 -6.06 16.36 15.50
C SER A 261 -7.37 16.58 16.25
N LEU A 262 -8.49 16.20 15.61
CA LEU A 262 -9.81 16.29 16.25
C LEU A 262 -9.94 15.30 17.42
N VAL A 263 -9.45 14.05 17.28
CA VAL A 263 -9.42 13.08 18.38
C VAL A 263 -8.62 13.60 19.57
N ASN A 264 -7.50 14.28 19.32
CA ASN A 264 -6.64 14.83 20.38
C ASN A 264 -7.36 15.89 21.23
N SER A 265 -8.40 16.55 20.72
CA SER A 265 -9.18 17.53 21.50
C SER A 265 -10.12 16.90 22.54
N PHE A 266 -10.32 15.57 22.52
CA PHE A 266 -11.22 14.85 23.42
C PHE A 266 -10.55 14.24 24.66
N GLY A 267 -9.25 14.47 24.84
CA GLY A 267 -8.51 14.02 26.03
C GLY A 267 -7.81 12.66 25.89
N SER A 268 -6.98 12.34 26.88
CA SER A 268 -6.03 11.23 26.83
C SER A 268 -6.69 9.84 26.71
N SER A 269 -7.82 9.62 27.37
CA SER A 269 -8.55 8.35 27.29
C SER A 269 -9.08 8.08 25.88
N VAL A 270 -9.61 9.11 25.20
CA VAL A 270 -10.09 8.99 23.81
C VAL A 270 -8.93 8.76 22.85
N ILE A 271 -7.81 9.46 23.06
CA ILE A 271 -6.58 9.25 22.27
C ILE A 271 -6.09 7.81 22.41
N GLY A 272 -5.98 7.30 23.64
CA GLY A 272 -5.51 5.94 23.92
C GLY A 272 -6.43 4.86 23.34
N GLY A 273 -7.74 5.03 23.48
CA GLY A 273 -8.75 4.13 22.91
C GLY A 273 -8.71 4.11 21.39
N TYR A 274 -8.66 5.29 20.77
CA TYR A 274 -8.53 5.41 19.31
C TYR A 274 -7.21 4.83 18.80
N ALA A 275 -6.08 5.11 19.44
CA ALA A 275 -4.77 4.61 19.05
C ALA A 275 -4.70 3.07 19.03
N SER A 276 -5.36 2.41 19.96
CA SER A 276 -5.45 0.94 19.99
C SER A 276 -6.40 0.41 18.93
N ALA A 277 -7.58 1.01 18.80
CA ALA A 277 -8.60 0.57 17.86
C ALA A 277 -8.20 0.82 16.39
N ILE A 278 -7.50 1.93 16.10
CA ILE A 278 -7.06 2.24 14.72
C ILE A 278 -6.01 1.25 14.21
N LYS A 279 -5.17 0.66 15.07
CA LYS A 279 -4.24 -0.41 14.67
C LYS A 279 -5.00 -1.64 14.17
N LEU A 280 -6.04 -2.05 14.89
CA LEU A 280 -6.92 -3.16 14.51
C LEU A 280 -7.69 -2.86 13.20
N ASN A 281 -8.26 -1.66 13.10
CA ASN A 281 -8.94 -1.21 11.88
C ASN A 281 -7.98 -1.17 10.68
N THR A 282 -6.76 -0.66 10.85
CA THR A 282 -5.75 -0.61 9.78
C THR A 282 -5.38 -2.00 9.30
N PHE A 283 -5.30 -2.99 10.19
CA PHE A 283 -5.07 -4.38 9.79
C PHE A 283 -6.18 -4.90 8.87
N ALA A 284 -7.46 -4.70 9.23
CA ALA A 284 -8.59 -5.10 8.41
C ALA A 284 -8.57 -4.40 7.04
N ILE A 285 -8.41 -3.07 7.03
CA ILE A 285 -8.37 -2.26 5.78
C ILE A 285 -7.19 -2.66 4.89
N THR A 286 -6.04 -3.00 5.48
CA THR A 286 -4.87 -3.47 4.71
C THR A 286 -5.13 -4.83 4.05
N CYS A 287 -5.85 -5.75 4.70
CA CYS A 287 -6.29 -7.01 4.09
C CYS A 287 -7.21 -6.75 2.88
N PHE A 288 -8.19 -5.84 3.02
CA PHE A 288 -9.11 -5.48 1.93
C PHE A 288 -8.37 -4.82 0.76
N SER A 289 -7.44 -3.91 1.06
CA SER A 289 -6.61 -3.23 0.06
C SER A 289 -5.68 -4.19 -0.68
N THR A 290 -5.16 -5.19 0.01
CA THR A 290 -4.32 -6.25 -0.59
C THR A 290 -5.11 -7.09 -1.59
N LEU A 291 -6.35 -7.43 -1.25
CA LEU A 291 -7.24 -8.10 -2.19
C LEU A 291 -7.59 -7.20 -3.39
N SER A 292 -7.82 -5.91 -3.16
CA SER A 292 -8.03 -4.91 -4.22
C SER A 292 -6.84 -4.84 -5.17
N ASN A 293 -5.60 -4.86 -4.65
CA ASN A 293 -4.38 -4.91 -5.46
C ASN A 293 -4.30 -6.20 -6.29
N SER A 294 -4.75 -7.32 -5.73
CA SER A 294 -4.84 -8.60 -6.44
C SER A 294 -5.83 -8.51 -7.61
N VAL A 295 -7.00 -7.93 -7.38
CA VAL A 295 -8.01 -7.67 -8.42
C VAL A 295 -7.48 -6.71 -9.48
N SER A 296 -6.75 -5.67 -9.09
CA SER A 296 -6.13 -4.72 -10.01
C SER A 296 -5.17 -5.41 -10.99
N ASN A 297 -4.25 -6.24 -10.48
CA ASN A 297 -3.32 -6.99 -11.32
C ASN A 297 -4.03 -8.02 -12.21
N PHE A 298 -5.06 -8.70 -11.68
CA PHE A 298 -5.89 -9.61 -12.46
C PHE A 298 -6.60 -8.89 -13.61
N CYS A 299 -7.21 -7.74 -13.34
CA CYS A 299 -7.87 -6.92 -14.35
C CYS A 299 -6.87 -6.43 -15.40
N ALA A 300 -5.69 -5.94 -14.99
CA ALA A 300 -4.67 -5.46 -15.90
C ALA A 300 -4.19 -6.55 -16.85
N GLN A 301 -3.91 -7.77 -16.37
CA GLN A 301 -3.53 -8.89 -17.25
C GLN A 301 -4.65 -9.27 -18.21
N ASN A 302 -5.91 -9.32 -17.76
CA ASN A 302 -7.04 -9.68 -18.60
C ASN A 302 -7.40 -8.59 -19.62
N ILE A 303 -7.21 -7.31 -19.30
CA ILE A 303 -7.28 -6.20 -20.27
C ILE A 303 -6.20 -6.35 -21.33
N GLY A 304 -4.96 -6.63 -20.93
CA GLY A 304 -3.88 -6.88 -21.87
C GLY A 304 -4.14 -8.05 -22.81
N ALA A 305 -4.83 -9.08 -22.33
CA ALA A 305 -5.22 -10.26 -23.11
C ALA A 305 -6.55 -10.10 -23.88
N ASP A 306 -7.16 -8.91 -23.86
CA ASP A 306 -8.46 -8.59 -24.49
C ASP A 306 -9.64 -9.47 -23.96
N LYS A 307 -9.54 -9.92 -22.68
CA LYS A 307 -10.55 -10.78 -22.03
C LYS A 307 -11.46 -9.98 -21.11
N THR A 308 -12.25 -9.07 -21.67
CA THR A 308 -13.09 -8.10 -20.93
C THR A 308 -14.14 -8.74 -20.04
N ASP A 309 -14.74 -9.87 -20.44
CA ASP A 309 -15.74 -10.56 -19.59
C ASP A 309 -15.10 -11.19 -18.34
N ARG A 310 -13.82 -11.57 -18.43
CA ARG A 310 -13.07 -12.03 -17.26
C ARG A 310 -12.80 -10.89 -16.29
N VAL A 311 -12.61 -9.67 -16.76
CA VAL A 311 -12.49 -8.48 -15.90
C VAL A 311 -13.75 -8.28 -15.07
N LYS A 312 -14.93 -8.31 -15.71
CA LYS A 312 -16.22 -8.19 -15.02
C LYS A 312 -16.40 -9.30 -13.95
N THR A 313 -16.10 -10.54 -14.33
CA THR A 313 -16.19 -11.68 -13.42
C THR A 313 -15.15 -11.60 -12.30
N GLY A 314 -13.95 -11.09 -12.59
CA GLY A 314 -12.87 -10.89 -11.63
C GLY A 314 -13.23 -9.89 -10.53
N VAL A 315 -13.78 -8.75 -10.91
CA VAL A 315 -14.23 -7.74 -9.94
C VAL A 315 -15.35 -8.29 -9.06
N LYS A 316 -16.34 -8.99 -9.62
CA LYS A 316 -17.40 -9.67 -8.84
C LYS A 316 -16.84 -10.72 -7.89
N SER A 317 -15.89 -11.54 -8.35
CA SER A 317 -15.23 -12.54 -7.51
C SER A 317 -14.41 -11.88 -6.39
N GLY A 318 -13.72 -10.78 -6.68
CA GLY A 318 -13.01 -9.99 -5.69
C GLY A 318 -13.93 -9.40 -4.63
N MET A 319 -15.09 -8.84 -5.03
CA MET A 319 -16.10 -8.35 -4.07
C MET A 319 -16.57 -9.48 -3.13
N LEU A 320 -16.92 -10.64 -3.67
CA LEU A 320 -17.35 -11.78 -2.87
C LEU A 320 -16.25 -12.23 -1.90
N MET A 321 -15.01 -12.35 -2.36
CA MET A 321 -13.88 -12.73 -1.51
C MET A 321 -13.64 -11.69 -0.41
N CYS A 322 -13.73 -10.40 -0.71
CA CYS A 322 -13.54 -9.33 0.27
C CYS A 322 -14.64 -9.36 1.33
N LEU A 323 -15.90 -9.55 0.93
CA LEU A 323 -17.03 -9.71 1.85
C LEU A 323 -16.83 -10.93 2.79
N VAL A 324 -16.37 -12.06 2.26
CA VAL A 324 -16.06 -13.24 3.08
C VAL A 324 -14.93 -12.96 4.08
N ILE A 325 -13.89 -12.24 3.66
CA ILE A 325 -12.79 -11.86 4.54
C ILE A 325 -13.24 -10.84 5.60
N ALA A 326 -14.21 -9.97 5.30
CA ALA A 326 -14.74 -9.01 6.26
C ALA A 326 -15.51 -9.67 7.43
N ILE A 327 -16.18 -10.80 7.19
CA ILE A 327 -17.00 -11.46 8.21
C ILE A 327 -16.22 -11.74 9.51
N PRO A 328 -15.05 -12.42 9.51
CA PRO A 328 -14.32 -12.68 10.76
C PRO A 328 -13.88 -11.39 11.45
N PHE A 329 -13.49 -10.33 10.72
CA PHE A 329 -13.17 -9.04 11.35
C PHE A 329 -14.38 -8.41 12.03
N VAL A 330 -15.55 -8.39 11.35
CA VAL A 330 -16.79 -7.85 11.92
C VAL A 330 -17.19 -8.63 13.17
N VAL A 331 -17.21 -9.97 13.11
CA VAL A 331 -17.57 -10.82 14.24
C VAL A 331 -16.57 -10.64 15.39
N CYS A 332 -15.28 -10.68 15.14
CA CYS A 332 -14.26 -10.49 16.17
C CYS A 332 -14.35 -9.10 16.83
N PHE A 333 -14.57 -8.05 16.06
CA PHE A 333 -14.62 -6.69 16.60
C PHE A 333 -15.90 -6.41 17.36
N LEU A 334 -17.03 -6.99 16.97
CA LEU A 334 -18.29 -6.88 17.69
C LEU A 334 -18.30 -7.69 19.00
N LEU A 335 -17.77 -8.92 18.98
CA LEU A 335 -17.81 -9.82 20.13
C LEU A 335 -16.65 -9.61 21.10
N PHE A 336 -15.46 -9.32 20.58
CA PHE A 336 -14.21 -9.28 21.34
C PHE A 336 -13.50 -7.92 21.29
N GLY A 337 -14.19 -6.85 20.82
CA GLY A 337 -13.59 -5.53 20.63
C GLY A 337 -12.88 -5.00 21.88
N GLY A 338 -13.51 -5.12 23.05
CA GLY A 338 -12.90 -4.70 24.32
C GLY A 338 -11.64 -5.49 24.67
N THR A 339 -11.66 -6.80 24.52
CA THR A 339 -10.50 -7.66 24.77
C THR A 339 -9.36 -7.36 23.79
N LEU A 340 -9.67 -7.16 22.52
CA LEU A 340 -8.68 -6.81 21.51
C LEU A 340 -8.06 -5.43 21.78
N VAL A 341 -8.85 -4.43 22.11
CA VAL A 341 -8.34 -3.10 22.48
C VAL A 341 -7.43 -3.18 23.70
N ASN A 342 -7.80 -3.97 24.71
CA ASN A 342 -6.98 -4.18 25.92
C ASN A 342 -5.60 -4.78 25.58
N LEU A 343 -5.50 -5.68 24.61
CA LEU A 343 -4.23 -6.27 24.18
C LEU A 343 -3.29 -5.24 23.52
N PHE A 344 -3.83 -4.18 22.91
CA PHE A 344 -3.07 -3.15 22.20
C PHE A 344 -2.90 -1.85 22.99
N ALA A 345 -3.56 -1.71 24.12
CA ALA A 345 -3.47 -0.52 24.98
C ALA A 345 -2.24 -0.62 25.90
N THR A 346 -1.37 0.38 25.86
CA THR A 346 -0.15 0.44 26.69
C THR A 346 -0.46 0.66 28.16
N GLN A 347 -1.53 1.42 28.46
CA GLN A 347 -2.06 1.66 29.80
C GLN A 347 -3.58 1.47 29.74
N ALA A 348 -4.02 0.23 29.83
CA ALA A 348 -5.43 -0.09 29.74
C ALA A 348 -6.19 0.34 31.01
N ASN A 349 -7.11 1.28 30.85
CA ASN A 349 -8.15 1.56 31.84
C ASN A 349 -9.53 1.33 31.21
N ALA A 350 -10.58 1.30 32.04
CA ALA A 350 -11.94 1.02 31.60
C ALA A 350 -12.44 1.99 30.49
N GLU A 351 -12.04 3.25 30.56
CA GLU A 351 -12.45 4.30 29.64
C GLU A 351 -11.76 4.14 28.26
N ILE A 352 -10.47 3.84 28.25
CA ILE A 352 -9.70 3.54 27.01
C ILE A 352 -10.30 2.33 26.31
N ILE A 353 -10.59 1.27 27.06
CA ILE A 353 -11.18 0.04 26.49
C ILE A 353 -12.58 0.32 25.95
N ALA A 354 -13.41 1.05 26.69
CA ALA A 354 -14.76 1.41 26.28
C ALA A 354 -14.74 2.25 24.97
N THR A 355 -13.89 3.28 24.92
CA THR A 355 -13.76 4.15 23.75
C THR A 355 -13.29 3.39 22.51
N GLY A 356 -12.22 2.60 22.61
CA GLY A 356 -11.71 1.83 21.50
C GLY A 356 -12.67 0.73 21.04
N SER A 357 -13.34 0.04 21.96
CA SER A 357 -14.38 -0.94 21.65
C SER A 357 -15.56 -0.29 20.93
N LYS A 358 -15.98 0.89 21.36
CA LYS A 358 -17.06 1.64 20.74
C LYS A 358 -16.72 2.06 19.29
N PHE A 359 -15.48 2.52 19.04
CA PHE A 359 -15.00 2.74 17.68
C PHE A 359 -15.16 1.49 16.81
N LEU A 360 -14.66 0.34 17.27
CA LEU A 360 -14.73 -0.91 16.51
C LEU A 360 -16.19 -1.34 16.26
N THR A 361 -17.05 -1.18 17.27
CA THR A 361 -18.49 -1.52 17.18
C THR A 361 -19.23 -0.65 16.17
N ILE A 362 -18.91 0.65 16.09
CA ILE A 362 -19.54 1.58 15.15
C ILE A 362 -19.04 1.33 13.72
N VAL A 363 -17.74 1.13 13.55
CA VAL A 363 -17.09 1.11 12.24
C VAL A 363 -17.16 -0.26 11.55
N SER A 364 -16.99 -1.36 12.30
CA SER A 364 -16.83 -2.69 11.69
C SER A 364 -18.05 -3.20 10.90
N PRO A 365 -19.31 -2.94 11.25
CA PRO A 365 -20.44 -3.38 10.42
C PRO A 365 -20.40 -2.80 9.00
N PHE A 366 -19.77 -1.65 8.83
CA PHE A 366 -19.65 -0.97 7.54
C PHE A 366 -18.46 -1.48 6.70
N TYR A 367 -17.69 -2.45 7.18
CA TYR A 367 -16.65 -3.10 6.38
C TYR A 367 -17.20 -3.75 5.11
N PHE A 368 -18.44 -4.19 5.11
CA PHE A 368 -19.07 -4.72 3.89
C PHE A 368 -19.16 -3.67 2.79
N PHE A 369 -19.43 -2.41 3.13
CA PHE A 369 -19.50 -1.29 2.18
C PHE A 369 -18.12 -0.90 1.67
N VAL A 370 -17.15 -0.73 2.56
CA VAL A 370 -15.79 -0.38 2.16
C VAL A 370 -15.11 -1.50 1.37
N CYS A 371 -15.42 -2.78 1.63
CA CYS A 371 -14.95 -3.92 0.84
C CYS A 371 -15.36 -3.79 -0.63
N ILE A 372 -16.63 -3.51 -0.89
CA ILE A 372 -17.14 -3.35 -2.25
C ILE A 372 -16.47 -2.15 -2.91
N LYS A 373 -16.39 -1.01 -2.20
CA LYS A 373 -15.72 0.21 -2.65
C LYS A 373 -14.27 -0.05 -3.08
N ILE A 374 -13.44 -0.57 -2.18
CA ILE A 374 -12.01 -0.79 -2.41
C ILE A 374 -11.76 -1.76 -3.57
N VAL A 375 -12.61 -2.79 -3.75
CA VAL A 375 -12.48 -3.74 -4.86
C VAL A 375 -12.86 -3.10 -6.19
N ILE A 376 -13.89 -2.24 -6.23
CA ILE A 376 -14.22 -1.47 -7.44
C ILE A 376 -13.06 -0.56 -7.82
N ASP A 377 -12.50 0.16 -6.86
CA ASP A 377 -11.31 1.02 -7.04
C ASP A 377 -10.15 0.23 -7.65
N GLY A 378 -9.87 -0.97 -7.13
CA GLY A 378 -8.85 -1.86 -7.69
C GLY A 378 -9.14 -2.31 -9.11
N GLY A 379 -10.39 -2.65 -9.41
CA GLY A 379 -10.82 -3.04 -10.74
C GLY A 379 -10.67 -1.92 -11.77
N VAL A 380 -11.13 -0.72 -11.45
CA VAL A 380 -11.04 0.47 -12.31
C VAL A 380 -9.57 0.88 -12.53
N ARG A 381 -8.76 0.86 -11.47
CA ARG A 381 -7.31 1.12 -11.54
C ARG A 381 -6.60 0.08 -12.41
N GLY A 382 -6.93 -1.22 -12.27
CA GLY A 382 -6.38 -2.28 -13.09
C GLY A 382 -6.73 -2.14 -14.58
N CYS A 383 -7.86 -1.51 -14.90
CA CYS A 383 -8.20 -1.10 -16.26
C CYS A 383 -7.42 0.13 -16.76
N GLY A 384 -6.61 0.77 -15.92
CA GLY A 384 -5.83 1.97 -16.26
C GLY A 384 -6.62 3.28 -16.20
N VAL A 385 -7.83 3.27 -15.65
CA VAL A 385 -8.69 4.47 -15.53
C VAL A 385 -8.51 5.08 -14.14
N MET A 386 -7.69 6.13 -14.04
CA MET A 386 -7.26 6.68 -12.75
C MET A 386 -8.17 7.76 -12.20
N THR A 387 -8.84 8.55 -13.06
CA THR A 387 -9.69 9.68 -12.63
C THR A 387 -10.82 9.25 -11.68
N PRO A 388 -11.63 8.21 -11.97
CA PRO A 388 -12.65 7.73 -11.04
C PRO A 388 -12.08 7.29 -9.70
N PHE A 389 -10.97 6.56 -9.71
CA PHE A 389 -10.27 6.11 -8.51
C PHE A 389 -9.84 7.28 -7.62
N MET A 390 -9.28 8.35 -8.21
CA MET A 390 -8.92 9.56 -7.45
C MET A 390 -10.15 10.26 -6.87
N ILE A 391 -11.19 10.46 -7.70
CA ILE A 391 -12.43 11.13 -7.26
C ILE A 391 -13.04 10.40 -6.08
N SER A 392 -13.20 9.08 -6.17
CA SER A 392 -13.77 8.26 -5.09
C SER A 392 -12.98 8.39 -3.79
N THR A 393 -11.66 8.24 -3.86
CA THR A 393 -10.82 8.29 -2.65
C THR A 393 -10.76 9.69 -2.03
N CYS A 394 -10.64 10.74 -2.86
CA CYS A 394 -10.65 12.12 -2.36
C CYS A 394 -12.01 12.47 -1.75
N LEU A 395 -13.11 12.02 -2.35
CA LEU A 395 -14.46 12.23 -1.83
C LEU A 395 -14.65 11.52 -0.47
N ASP A 396 -14.29 10.23 -0.38
CA ASP A 396 -14.34 9.48 0.88
C ASP A 396 -13.63 10.23 2.01
N LEU A 397 -12.41 10.66 1.74
CA LEU A 397 -11.60 11.33 2.74
C LEU A 397 -12.14 12.72 3.12
N ALA A 398 -12.53 13.52 2.12
CA ALA A 398 -13.11 14.83 2.36
C ALA A 398 -14.40 14.71 3.20
N LEU A 399 -15.30 13.79 2.83
CA LEU A 399 -16.53 13.53 3.57
C LEU A 399 -16.23 13.05 4.99
N ARG A 400 -15.27 12.15 5.18
CA ARG A 400 -14.85 11.68 6.51
C ARG A 400 -14.41 12.84 7.40
N VAL A 401 -13.52 13.71 6.92
CA VAL A 401 -13.06 14.88 7.67
C VAL A 401 -14.22 15.84 7.95
N ILE A 402 -14.99 16.21 6.93
CA ILE A 402 -16.12 17.15 7.07
C ILE A 402 -17.13 16.62 8.09
N PHE A 403 -17.56 15.37 7.97
CA PHE A 403 -18.54 14.79 8.89
C PHE A 403 -17.97 14.57 10.30
N ALA A 404 -16.66 14.31 10.45
CA ALA A 404 -16.04 14.26 11.78
C ALA A 404 -16.21 15.59 12.52
N TYR A 405 -15.94 16.72 11.84
CA TYR A 405 -16.11 18.07 12.44
C TYR A 405 -17.57 18.45 12.63
N ILE A 406 -18.49 18.05 11.74
CA ILE A 406 -19.92 18.35 11.86
C ILE A 406 -20.57 17.53 12.98
N LEU A 407 -20.25 16.23 13.09
CA LEU A 407 -20.92 15.33 14.02
C LEU A 407 -20.34 15.37 15.43
N SER A 408 -19.05 15.71 15.59
CA SER A 408 -18.40 15.70 16.90
C SER A 408 -19.00 16.68 17.92
N PRO A 409 -19.51 17.88 17.58
CA PRO A 409 -20.18 18.75 18.55
C PRO A 409 -21.49 18.16 19.11
N PHE A 410 -22.16 17.29 18.32
CA PHE A 410 -23.47 16.70 18.72
C PHE A 410 -23.31 15.35 19.44
N PHE A 411 -22.33 14.55 19.04
CA PHE A 411 -22.17 13.16 19.49
C PHE A 411 -20.84 12.92 20.22
N GLY A 412 -20.05 13.97 20.48
CA GLY A 412 -18.70 13.82 21.07
C GLY A 412 -17.77 13.00 20.19
N SER A 413 -16.93 12.16 20.78
CA SER A 413 -16.02 11.26 20.04
C SER A 413 -16.75 10.29 19.10
N ASP A 414 -17.98 9.90 19.43
CA ASP A 414 -18.77 9.01 18.58
C ASP A 414 -19.10 9.63 17.22
N GLY A 415 -19.23 10.96 17.16
CA GLY A 415 -19.41 11.68 15.90
C GLY A 415 -18.19 11.51 14.97
N ILE A 416 -16.99 11.41 15.52
CA ILE A 416 -15.79 11.12 14.75
C ILE A 416 -15.85 9.68 14.20
N TRP A 417 -16.27 8.73 15.04
CA TRP A 417 -16.39 7.32 14.62
C TRP A 417 -17.45 7.14 13.52
N LEU A 418 -18.57 7.82 13.62
CA LEU A 418 -19.65 7.79 12.62
C LEU A 418 -19.24 8.39 11.28
N SER A 419 -18.28 9.29 11.23
CA SER A 419 -17.80 9.88 9.98
C SER A 419 -17.19 8.85 9.02
N TRP A 420 -16.59 7.76 9.54
CA TRP A 420 -16.01 6.69 8.72
C TRP A 420 -17.06 5.94 7.90
N PRO A 421 -18.12 5.38 8.52
CA PRO A 421 -19.23 4.78 7.79
C PRO A 421 -19.90 5.70 6.78
N VAL A 422 -20.14 6.96 7.15
CA VAL A 422 -20.78 7.94 6.25
C VAL A 422 -19.91 8.17 5.01
N GLY A 423 -18.59 8.40 5.19
CA GLY A 423 -17.66 8.54 4.08
C GLY A 423 -17.67 7.33 3.16
N TRP A 424 -17.58 6.12 3.70
CA TRP A 424 -17.56 4.88 2.93
C TRP A 424 -18.85 4.63 2.14
N VAL A 425 -20.02 4.85 2.74
CA VAL A 425 -21.31 4.64 2.10
C VAL A 425 -21.51 5.64 0.95
N LEU A 426 -21.22 6.92 1.17
CA LEU A 426 -21.36 7.95 0.13
C LEU A 426 -20.36 7.75 -1.02
N ALA A 427 -19.12 7.43 -0.71
CA ALA A 427 -18.13 7.11 -1.74
C ALA A 427 -18.48 5.84 -2.52
N LEU A 428 -19.05 4.81 -1.87
CA LEU A 428 -19.52 3.60 -2.55
C LEU A 428 -20.61 3.90 -3.59
N VAL A 429 -21.51 4.84 -3.33
CA VAL A 429 -22.55 5.23 -4.33
C VAL A 429 -21.88 5.74 -5.61
N VAL A 430 -20.84 6.57 -5.47
CA VAL A 430 -20.07 7.09 -6.60
C VAL A 430 -19.29 5.96 -7.31
N ASP A 431 -18.72 5.04 -6.54
CA ASP A 431 -18.01 3.89 -7.10
C ASP A 431 -18.92 2.91 -7.84
N LEU A 432 -20.14 2.70 -7.38
CA LEU A 432 -21.13 1.89 -8.10
C LEU A 432 -21.52 2.53 -9.44
N PHE A 433 -21.60 3.87 -9.50
CA PHE A 433 -21.76 4.59 -10.76
C PHE A 433 -20.56 4.35 -11.68
N PHE A 434 -19.32 4.51 -11.18
CA PHE A 434 -18.10 4.25 -11.96
C PHE A 434 -17.98 2.79 -12.39
N TYR A 435 -18.29 1.83 -11.51
CA TYR A 435 -18.33 0.41 -11.86
C TYR A 435 -19.27 0.14 -13.03
N ASN A 436 -20.50 0.67 -12.96
CA ASN A 436 -21.48 0.50 -14.03
C ASN A 436 -21.02 1.14 -15.34
N TYR A 437 -20.46 2.36 -15.29
CA TYR A 437 -20.04 3.10 -16.46
C TYR A 437 -18.77 2.51 -17.11
N TYR A 438 -17.74 2.27 -16.32
CA TYR A 438 -16.43 1.87 -16.85
C TYR A 438 -16.31 0.36 -17.06
N ILE A 439 -16.75 -0.45 -16.12
CA ILE A 439 -16.55 -1.90 -16.16
C ILE A 439 -17.75 -2.61 -16.80
N ARG A 440 -18.97 -2.37 -16.30
CA ARG A 440 -20.15 -3.09 -16.80
C ARG A 440 -20.51 -2.69 -18.24
N LYS A 441 -20.54 -1.38 -18.55
CA LYS A 441 -20.79 -0.87 -19.91
C LYS A 441 -19.57 -0.90 -20.83
N GLY A 442 -18.39 -1.29 -20.33
CA GLY A 442 -17.20 -1.51 -21.13
C GLY A 442 -16.46 -0.25 -21.58
N LYS A 443 -16.76 0.92 -21.05
CA LYS A 443 -16.07 2.18 -21.42
C LYS A 443 -14.57 2.18 -21.09
N ALA A 444 -14.14 1.46 -20.05
CA ALA A 444 -12.72 1.27 -19.76
C ALA A 444 -11.98 0.52 -20.86
N PHE A 445 -12.67 -0.33 -21.59
CA PHE A 445 -12.09 -1.18 -22.63
C PHE A 445 -11.87 -0.41 -23.94
N THR A 446 -12.75 0.56 -24.23
CA THR A 446 -12.61 1.45 -25.40
C THR A 446 -11.56 2.54 -25.16
N ALA A 447 -11.45 3.07 -23.94
CA ALA A 447 -10.45 4.07 -23.59
C ALA A 447 -9.01 3.52 -23.59
N SER A 448 -8.85 2.22 -23.32
CA SER A 448 -7.54 1.54 -23.37
C SER A 448 -7.14 1.07 -24.79
N GLY A 449 -8.10 0.98 -25.69
CA GLY A 449 -7.89 0.56 -27.10
C GLY A 449 -7.38 1.67 -28.03
N GLY A 450 -7.32 2.93 -27.58
CA GLY A 450 -6.80 4.05 -28.38
C GLY A 450 -5.28 4.00 -28.65
N GLU A 451 -4.56 3.15 -27.94
CA GLU A 451 -3.15 2.84 -28.19
C GLU A 451 -2.96 1.31 -28.26
N SER A 452 -3.62 0.67 -29.23
CA SER A 452 -3.34 -0.75 -29.48
C SER A 452 -1.90 -0.86 -30.02
N PRO A 453 -1.17 -1.93 -29.69
CA PRO A 453 0.17 -2.17 -30.25
C PRO A 453 0.22 -2.17 -31.80
N GLN A 454 -0.93 -2.31 -32.44
CA GLN A 454 -1.07 -2.24 -33.91
C GLN A 454 -1.02 -0.79 -34.43
N THR A 455 -1.38 0.22 -33.65
CA THR A 455 -1.27 1.63 -34.07
C THR A 455 0.17 2.15 -33.98
N VAL A 456 0.94 1.65 -32.98
CA VAL A 456 2.38 1.98 -32.89
C VAL A 456 3.17 1.39 -34.04
N ARG A 457 2.86 0.15 -34.49
CA ARG A 457 3.50 -0.44 -35.68
C ARG A 457 3.21 0.34 -36.97
N ARG A 458 1.99 0.88 -37.12
CA ARG A 458 1.65 1.67 -38.36
C ARG A 458 2.28 3.06 -38.38
N SER A 459 2.56 3.67 -37.23
CA SER A 459 3.21 4.98 -37.18
C SER A 459 4.72 4.90 -37.40
N ASP A 460 5.36 3.78 -37.08
CA ASP A 460 6.79 3.59 -37.30
C ASP A 460 7.07 3.15 -38.74
N ASP A 461 6.19 2.35 -39.36
CA ASP A 461 6.29 2.01 -40.79
C ASP A 461 6.04 3.21 -41.73
N GLN A 462 5.25 4.21 -41.29
CA GLN A 462 5.03 5.44 -42.07
C GLN A 462 6.12 6.51 -41.85
N ARG A 463 7.01 6.36 -40.86
CA ARG A 463 8.17 7.24 -40.67
C ARG A 463 9.47 6.70 -41.24
N SER A 464 9.45 5.44 -41.72
CA SER A 464 10.58 4.77 -42.36
C SER A 464 10.38 4.56 -43.90
N ALA A 465 9.32 5.06 -44.47
CA ALA A 465 9.07 5.22 -45.90
C ALA A 465 9.05 6.72 -46.25
#